data_bc251c75cf50e8815b40b3ae6cd38b2b
#
_entry.id   bc251c75cf50e8815b40b3ae6cd38b2b
#
_cell.length_a   1.000
_cell.length_b   1.000
_cell.length_c   1.000
_cell.angle_alpha   90.00
_cell.angle_beta   90.00
_cell.angle_gamma   90.00
#
_symmetry.space_group_name_H-M   'P 1'
#
loop_
_entity.id
_entity.type
_entity.pdbx_description
1 polymer ?
#
loop_
_entity_poly.entity_id
_entity_poly.type
_entity_poly.pdbx_seq_one_letter_code
_entity_poly.pdbx_strand_id
1 'polypeptide(L)'
;MSVEDLKAAAERVKAEGKSAPRTGRHPVNQPMMDHWLDAMGDKNPIYVDDAAAKAAGHPGVVAPPAMIQVWTMMGLGGVRPDDDPLGRMLELFDDAGYVGVVATNCEQTYHRYLRPGEEVSIAAELVDVVGPKQTALGEGFFITQKITWLSGDDGKEVVAEMMWRMMKFIPLQEDSAQSQPAEDSVPGDLDAASMMRPASSKDTKFFWDGVNAHELRIQKRPDGSLQHPPVPALWADPKDVVAPSDYLVASGRGAVFSFVVHHAPRVPGRTLPFVIALVELEEGVRMLGELRNVDPAAVKIGMPVNATYIDFPDGETGPAWTLYAWEPAK
;
A
#
# COMPACT_ATOMS: atom_id res chain seq x y z
N MET A 1 29.11 2.24 0.57
CA MET A 1 29.47 2.37 -0.89
C MET A 1 29.37 3.83 -1.24
N SER A 2 30.31 4.39 -2.05
CA SER A 2 30.21 5.80 -2.48
C SER A 2 29.19 5.97 -3.61
N VAL A 3 28.80 7.24 -3.88
CA VAL A 3 27.92 7.59 -5.01
C VAL A 3 28.56 7.19 -6.34
N GLU A 4 29.87 7.36 -6.46
CA GLU A 4 30.63 6.98 -7.65
C GLU A 4 30.65 5.46 -7.84
N ASP A 5 30.76 4.68 -6.76
CA ASP A 5 30.73 3.23 -6.83
C ASP A 5 29.35 2.73 -7.29
N LEU A 6 28.27 3.35 -6.81
CA LEU A 6 26.89 3.04 -7.22
C LEU A 6 26.67 3.32 -8.72
N LYS A 7 27.14 4.48 -9.20
CA LYS A 7 27.07 4.83 -10.62
C LYS A 7 27.89 3.88 -11.49
N ALA A 8 29.11 3.54 -11.05
CA ALA A 8 29.95 2.59 -11.75
C ALA A 8 29.33 1.18 -11.79
N ALA A 9 28.67 0.77 -10.71
CA ALA A 9 27.92 -0.49 -10.68
C ALA A 9 26.72 -0.45 -11.63
N ALA A 10 25.97 0.65 -11.68
CA ALA A 10 24.87 0.83 -12.61
C ALA A 10 25.30 0.73 -14.07
N GLU A 11 26.41 1.38 -14.44
CA GLU A 11 26.97 1.28 -15.79
C GLU A 11 27.41 -0.14 -16.14
N ARG A 12 27.97 -0.90 -15.19
CA ARG A 12 28.30 -2.32 -15.41
C ARG A 12 27.04 -3.17 -15.66
N VAL A 13 26.01 -3.03 -14.81
CA VAL A 13 24.75 -3.76 -14.96
C VAL A 13 24.06 -3.41 -16.28
N LYS A 14 24.08 -2.12 -16.65
CA LYS A 14 23.53 -1.65 -17.93
C LYS A 14 24.27 -2.23 -19.13
N ALA A 15 25.60 -2.34 -19.07
CA ALA A 15 26.44 -2.88 -20.14
C ALA A 15 26.22 -4.40 -20.35
N GLU A 16 25.74 -5.12 -19.35
CA GLU A 16 25.39 -6.54 -19.49
C GLU A 16 24.14 -6.74 -20.37
N GLY A 17 23.31 -5.72 -20.50
CA GLY A 17 22.12 -5.73 -21.36
C GLY A 17 20.96 -6.50 -20.76
N LYS A 18 20.22 -7.20 -21.62
CA LYS A 18 18.98 -7.90 -21.24
C LYS A 18 19.29 -9.22 -20.53
N SER A 19 18.61 -9.49 -19.42
CA SER A 19 18.68 -10.77 -18.71
C SER A 19 18.22 -11.95 -19.57
N ALA A 20 18.58 -13.15 -19.18
CA ALA A 20 18.03 -14.35 -19.80
C ALA A 20 16.50 -14.39 -19.68
N PRO A 21 15.76 -14.82 -20.70
CA PRO A 21 14.32 -14.98 -20.60
C PRO A 21 13.94 -16.04 -19.55
N ARG A 22 13.06 -15.69 -18.63
CA ARG A 22 12.50 -16.59 -17.62
C ARG A 22 11.03 -16.86 -17.93
N THR A 23 10.70 -18.11 -18.21
CA THR A 23 9.33 -18.54 -18.50
C THR A 23 8.48 -18.49 -17.22
N GLY A 24 7.24 -18.07 -17.36
CA GLY A 24 6.23 -18.09 -16.31
C GLY A 24 5.96 -19.52 -15.80
N ARG A 25 5.38 -19.62 -14.61
CA ARG A 25 5.12 -20.93 -13.95
C ARG A 25 4.06 -21.76 -14.65
N HIS A 26 3.14 -21.11 -15.33
CA HIS A 26 2.03 -21.73 -16.04
C HIS A 26 1.73 -20.93 -17.30
N PRO A 27 1.21 -21.58 -18.35
CA PRO A 27 0.72 -20.86 -19.52
C PRO A 27 -0.48 -19.96 -19.15
N VAL A 28 -0.80 -19.05 -20.06
CA VAL A 28 -2.05 -18.27 -20.01
C VAL A 28 -3.22 -19.24 -19.86
N ASN A 29 -4.12 -19.00 -18.89
CA ASN A 29 -5.18 -19.95 -18.60
C ASN A 29 -6.48 -19.24 -18.17
N GLN A 30 -7.61 -19.85 -18.54
CA GLN A 30 -8.93 -19.29 -18.29
C GLN A 30 -9.24 -19.11 -16.79
N PRO A 31 -8.96 -20.09 -15.89
CA PRO A 31 -9.27 -19.91 -14.46
C PRO A 31 -8.63 -18.66 -13.84
N MET A 32 -7.40 -18.33 -14.22
CA MET A 32 -6.73 -17.14 -13.73
C MET A 32 -7.36 -15.87 -14.33
N MET A 33 -7.77 -15.93 -15.60
CA MET A 33 -8.51 -14.82 -16.23
C MET A 33 -9.84 -14.57 -15.53
N ASP A 34 -10.61 -15.62 -15.26
CA ASP A 34 -11.92 -15.51 -14.59
C ASP A 34 -11.77 -14.83 -13.22
N HIS A 35 -10.82 -15.28 -12.40
CA HIS A 35 -10.56 -14.67 -11.09
C HIS A 35 -10.13 -13.20 -11.20
N TRP A 36 -9.34 -12.86 -12.20
CA TRP A 36 -8.91 -11.48 -12.43
C TRP A 36 -10.07 -10.60 -12.87
N LEU A 37 -10.91 -11.08 -13.80
CA LEU A 37 -12.11 -10.40 -14.28
C LEU A 37 -13.10 -10.14 -13.15
N ASP A 38 -13.34 -11.15 -12.31
CA ASP A 38 -14.19 -11.02 -11.13
C ASP A 38 -13.67 -9.95 -10.16
N ALA A 39 -12.37 -9.98 -9.87
CA ALA A 39 -11.74 -9.03 -8.96
C ALA A 39 -11.78 -7.58 -9.49
N MET A 40 -11.62 -7.41 -10.80
CA MET A 40 -11.64 -6.09 -11.46
C MET A 40 -13.05 -5.62 -11.84
N GLY A 41 -14.05 -6.51 -11.80
CA GLY A 41 -15.39 -6.24 -12.29
C GLY A 41 -15.45 -6.05 -13.81
N ASP A 42 -14.49 -6.56 -14.56
CA ASP A 42 -14.41 -6.43 -16.02
C ASP A 42 -15.35 -7.46 -16.68
N LYS A 43 -16.30 -6.97 -17.45
CA LYS A 43 -17.33 -7.78 -18.11
C LYS A 43 -17.17 -7.85 -19.63
N ASN A 44 -16.02 -7.49 -20.17
CA ASN A 44 -15.79 -7.54 -21.60
C ASN A 44 -15.87 -8.99 -22.11
N PRO A 45 -16.84 -9.31 -23.00
CA PRO A 45 -17.12 -10.68 -23.39
C PRO A 45 -15.99 -11.33 -24.20
N ILE A 46 -15.06 -10.58 -24.79
CA ILE A 46 -13.94 -11.15 -25.55
C ILE A 46 -13.00 -12.01 -24.70
N TYR A 47 -13.06 -11.89 -23.39
CA TYR A 47 -12.23 -12.62 -22.43
C TYR A 47 -12.84 -13.96 -21.99
N VAL A 48 -14.12 -14.20 -22.30
CA VAL A 48 -14.85 -15.37 -21.81
C VAL A 48 -15.72 -16.05 -22.88
N ASP A 49 -16.01 -15.37 -24.00
CA ASP A 49 -16.89 -15.86 -25.07
C ASP A 49 -16.14 -15.87 -26.41
N ASP A 50 -15.99 -17.07 -26.98
CA ASP A 50 -15.26 -17.29 -28.22
C ASP A 50 -15.94 -16.63 -29.44
N ALA A 51 -17.29 -16.60 -29.46
CA ALA A 51 -18.03 -15.96 -30.54
C ALA A 51 -17.88 -14.44 -30.48
N ALA A 52 -17.94 -13.84 -29.28
CA ALA A 52 -17.72 -12.41 -29.07
C ALA A 52 -16.28 -12.01 -29.46
N ALA A 53 -15.29 -12.81 -29.05
CA ALA A 53 -13.89 -12.58 -29.42
C ALA A 53 -13.67 -12.61 -30.93
N LYS A 54 -14.24 -13.61 -31.63
CA LYS A 54 -14.17 -13.70 -33.10
C LYS A 54 -14.89 -12.54 -33.78
N ALA A 55 -16.03 -12.11 -33.28
CA ALA A 55 -16.75 -10.94 -33.80
C ALA A 55 -15.95 -9.64 -33.62
N ALA A 56 -15.10 -9.56 -32.60
CA ALA A 56 -14.16 -8.46 -32.35
C ALA A 56 -12.85 -8.55 -33.17
N GLY A 57 -12.69 -9.58 -34.01
CA GLY A 57 -11.51 -9.76 -34.86
C GLY A 57 -10.38 -10.59 -34.25
N HIS A 58 -10.59 -11.22 -33.09
CA HIS A 58 -9.65 -12.13 -32.47
C HIS A 58 -9.87 -13.58 -32.97
N PRO A 59 -8.84 -14.45 -32.95
CA PRO A 59 -9.02 -15.84 -33.39
C PRO A 59 -9.83 -16.70 -32.41
N GLY A 60 -10.11 -16.21 -31.22
CA GLY A 60 -10.84 -16.83 -30.13
C GLY A 60 -10.66 -16.01 -28.85
N VAL A 61 -11.05 -16.57 -27.70
CA VAL A 61 -10.87 -15.93 -26.39
C VAL A 61 -9.43 -15.44 -26.21
N VAL A 62 -9.28 -14.23 -25.68
CA VAL A 62 -8.00 -13.58 -25.40
C VAL A 62 -7.88 -13.15 -23.96
N ALA A 63 -6.67 -13.03 -23.47
CA ALA A 63 -6.43 -12.56 -22.11
C ALA A 63 -6.45 -11.02 -22.04
N PRO A 64 -6.96 -10.42 -20.94
CA PRO A 64 -6.83 -8.99 -20.70
C PRO A 64 -5.37 -8.53 -20.80
N PRO A 65 -5.03 -7.52 -21.60
CA PRO A 65 -3.64 -7.08 -21.75
C PRO A 65 -2.97 -6.70 -20.44
N ALA A 66 -3.73 -6.08 -19.50
CA ALA A 66 -3.22 -5.68 -18.19
C ALA A 66 -2.78 -6.87 -17.32
N MET A 67 -3.16 -8.11 -17.65
CA MET A 67 -2.69 -9.32 -16.98
C MET A 67 -1.28 -9.74 -17.37
N ILE A 68 -0.60 -9.04 -18.28
CA ILE A 68 0.71 -9.47 -18.80
C ILE A 68 1.71 -9.79 -17.67
N GLN A 69 1.72 -9.02 -16.60
CA GLN A 69 2.60 -9.25 -15.46
C GLN A 69 2.24 -10.52 -14.67
N VAL A 70 0.95 -10.87 -14.62
CA VAL A 70 0.44 -12.02 -13.84
C VAL A 70 1.08 -13.32 -14.31
N TRP A 71 1.26 -13.48 -15.62
CA TRP A 71 1.78 -14.72 -16.23
C TRP A 71 3.21 -15.04 -15.84
N THR A 72 3.99 -14.02 -15.45
CA THR A 72 5.42 -14.20 -15.12
C THR A 72 5.74 -13.88 -13.65
N MET A 73 4.72 -13.69 -12.79
CA MET A 73 4.92 -13.54 -11.35
C MET A 73 5.53 -14.80 -10.74
N MET A 74 6.56 -14.60 -9.91
CA MET A 74 7.26 -15.72 -9.26
C MET A 74 6.44 -16.36 -8.14
N GLY A 75 5.41 -15.67 -7.66
CA GLY A 75 4.59 -16.10 -6.53
C GLY A 75 5.25 -15.86 -5.17
N LEU A 76 4.54 -16.25 -4.12
CA LEU A 76 5.03 -16.13 -2.75
C LEU A 76 6.27 -17.03 -2.55
N GLY A 77 7.34 -16.46 -2.02
CA GLY A 77 8.62 -17.17 -1.83
C GLY A 77 9.45 -17.37 -3.10
N GLY A 78 9.07 -16.76 -4.22
CA GLY A 78 9.90 -16.76 -5.43
C GLY A 78 11.22 -16.01 -5.21
N VAL A 79 12.32 -16.61 -5.68
CA VAL A 79 13.65 -16.01 -5.61
C VAL A 79 13.97 -15.32 -6.93
N ARG A 80 14.47 -14.10 -6.87
CA ARG A 80 14.94 -13.38 -8.05
C ARG A 80 16.17 -14.09 -8.65
N PRO A 81 16.27 -14.20 -9.98
CA PRO A 81 17.49 -14.68 -10.61
C PRO A 81 18.68 -13.76 -10.34
N ASP A 82 19.88 -14.30 -10.28
CA ASP A 82 21.11 -13.54 -10.04
C ASP A 82 21.41 -12.53 -11.17
N ASP A 83 20.90 -12.78 -12.37
CA ASP A 83 21.01 -11.89 -13.53
C ASP A 83 19.87 -10.87 -13.64
N ASP A 84 18.94 -10.81 -12.65
CA ASP A 84 17.90 -9.76 -12.63
C ASP A 84 18.54 -8.38 -12.38
N PRO A 85 18.57 -7.49 -13.38
CA PRO A 85 19.26 -6.21 -13.25
C PRO A 85 18.65 -5.32 -12.16
N LEU A 86 17.35 -5.41 -11.94
CA LEU A 86 16.68 -4.64 -10.87
C LEU A 86 17.05 -5.19 -9.48
N GLY A 87 16.99 -6.50 -9.28
CA GLY A 87 17.35 -7.12 -8.00
C GLY A 87 18.73 -6.70 -7.54
N ARG A 88 19.71 -6.82 -8.46
CA ARG A 88 21.10 -6.39 -8.20
C ARG A 88 21.22 -4.91 -7.83
N MET A 89 20.52 -4.04 -8.54
CA MET A 89 20.55 -2.61 -8.22
C MET A 89 19.88 -2.33 -6.87
N LEU A 90 18.76 -2.97 -6.56
CA LEU A 90 18.08 -2.78 -5.28
C LEU A 90 19.00 -3.15 -4.10
N GLU A 91 19.65 -4.30 -4.15
CA GLU A 91 20.62 -4.74 -3.11
C GLU A 91 21.76 -3.72 -2.93
N LEU A 92 22.38 -3.28 -4.02
CA LEU A 92 23.45 -2.27 -3.97
C LEU A 92 23.00 -0.95 -3.33
N PHE A 93 21.76 -0.51 -3.63
CA PHE A 93 21.23 0.71 -3.03
C PHE A 93 20.84 0.51 -1.56
N ASP A 94 20.27 -0.65 -1.19
CA ASP A 94 19.97 -0.98 0.20
C ASP A 94 21.23 -1.02 1.05
N ASP A 95 22.30 -1.66 0.58
CA ASP A 95 23.61 -1.71 1.23
C ASP A 95 24.26 -0.31 1.38
N ALA A 96 23.93 0.61 0.48
CA ALA A 96 24.40 2.00 0.55
C ALA A 96 23.48 2.91 1.39
N GLY A 97 22.43 2.38 2.01
CA GLY A 97 21.51 3.11 2.88
C GLY A 97 20.31 3.73 2.19
N TYR A 98 20.12 3.56 0.88
CA TYR A 98 18.94 4.01 0.15
C TYR A 98 17.78 3.00 0.29
N VAL A 99 17.30 2.83 1.52
CA VAL A 99 16.32 1.80 1.88
C VAL A 99 14.87 2.12 1.47
N GLY A 100 14.55 3.41 1.28
CA GLY A 100 13.23 3.81 0.81
C GLY A 100 13.02 3.43 -0.65
N VAL A 101 11.80 3.05 -1.02
CA VAL A 101 11.43 2.72 -2.40
C VAL A 101 10.05 3.23 -2.75
N VAL A 102 9.90 3.82 -3.92
CA VAL A 102 8.61 4.24 -4.49
C VAL A 102 8.62 4.09 -6.01
N ALA A 103 7.55 3.56 -6.57
CA ALA A 103 7.34 3.55 -8.02
C ALA A 103 6.93 4.96 -8.49
N THR A 104 7.55 5.45 -9.56
CA THR A 104 7.30 6.81 -10.05
C THR A 104 6.62 6.86 -11.41
N ASN A 105 7.00 5.97 -12.32
CA ASN A 105 6.46 5.93 -13.68
C ASN A 105 6.30 4.50 -14.17
N CYS A 106 5.25 4.28 -14.95
CA CYS A 106 5.01 3.01 -15.63
C CYS A 106 4.36 3.31 -16.98
N GLU A 107 5.03 2.89 -18.06
CA GLU A 107 4.48 2.92 -19.42
C GLU A 107 4.48 1.51 -19.97
N GLN A 108 3.34 1.05 -20.49
CA GLN A 108 3.19 -0.29 -21.04
C GLN A 108 2.70 -0.22 -22.49
N THR A 109 3.31 -1.04 -23.34
CA THR A 109 2.90 -1.24 -24.73
C THR A 109 2.56 -2.70 -24.93
N TYR A 110 1.36 -2.95 -25.43
CA TYR A 110 0.88 -4.29 -25.75
C TYR A 110 0.84 -4.43 -27.27
N HIS A 111 1.64 -5.35 -27.82
CA HIS A 111 1.74 -5.53 -29.28
C HIS A 111 0.63 -6.44 -29.82
N ARG A 112 0.18 -7.39 -29.01
CA ARG A 112 -1.00 -8.20 -29.27
C ARG A 112 -1.62 -8.75 -27.98
N TYR A 113 -2.82 -9.27 -28.11
CA TYR A 113 -3.43 -10.07 -27.06
C TYR A 113 -2.81 -11.46 -26.98
N LEU A 114 -2.72 -11.99 -25.77
CA LEU A 114 -2.36 -13.39 -25.51
C LEU A 114 -3.59 -14.29 -25.55
N ARG A 115 -3.39 -15.57 -25.80
CA ARG A 115 -4.46 -16.57 -25.83
C ARG A 115 -4.22 -17.63 -24.73
N PRO A 116 -5.28 -18.26 -24.22
CA PRO A 116 -5.14 -19.42 -23.35
C PRO A 116 -4.25 -20.49 -24.01
N GLY A 117 -3.32 -21.05 -23.22
CA GLY A 117 -2.35 -22.04 -23.67
C GLY A 117 -0.99 -21.47 -24.09
N GLU A 118 -0.85 -20.17 -24.29
CA GLU A 118 0.44 -19.55 -24.62
C GLU A 118 1.38 -19.52 -23.41
N GLU A 119 2.63 -19.92 -23.61
CA GLU A 119 3.69 -19.70 -22.63
C GLU A 119 4.24 -18.28 -22.76
N VAL A 120 4.51 -17.65 -21.62
CA VAL A 120 5.02 -16.29 -21.56
C VAL A 120 6.32 -16.26 -20.79
N SER A 121 7.34 -15.65 -21.37
CA SER A 121 8.63 -15.41 -20.73
C SER A 121 8.83 -13.92 -20.49
N ILE A 122 9.62 -13.59 -19.49
CA ILE A 122 10.00 -12.21 -19.11
C ILE A 122 11.51 -12.07 -19.16
N ALA A 123 11.98 -10.96 -19.73
CA ALA A 123 13.37 -10.54 -19.65
C ALA A 123 13.40 -9.03 -19.30
N ALA A 124 14.44 -8.59 -18.63
CA ALA A 124 14.59 -7.22 -18.19
C ALA A 124 15.98 -6.67 -18.50
N GLU A 125 16.08 -5.37 -18.67
CA GLU A 125 17.34 -4.67 -18.84
C GLU A 125 17.33 -3.34 -18.08
N LEU A 126 18.48 -2.97 -17.52
CA LEU A 126 18.64 -1.67 -16.87
C LEU A 126 18.82 -0.62 -17.96
N VAL A 127 17.95 0.39 -17.97
CA VAL A 127 18.01 1.47 -18.97
C VAL A 127 18.82 2.65 -18.45
N ASP A 128 18.55 3.07 -17.20
CA ASP A 128 19.20 4.27 -16.64
C ASP A 128 19.13 4.30 -15.12
N VAL A 129 20.13 4.97 -14.51
CA VAL A 129 20.17 5.29 -13.09
C VAL A 129 20.58 6.75 -12.93
N VAL A 130 19.65 7.59 -12.51
CA VAL A 130 19.84 9.04 -12.40
C VAL A 130 19.80 9.49 -10.94
N GLY A 131 20.86 10.13 -10.49
CA GLY A 131 20.93 10.69 -9.14
C GLY A 131 22.38 10.95 -8.68
N PRO A 132 22.59 11.25 -7.37
CA PRO A 132 21.52 11.48 -6.41
C PRO A 132 20.76 12.79 -6.68
N LYS A 133 19.48 12.85 -6.30
CA LYS A 133 18.64 14.05 -6.37
C LYS A 133 17.94 14.25 -5.03
N GLN A 134 17.85 15.50 -4.61
CA GLN A 134 17.04 15.88 -3.46
C GLN A 134 15.56 15.92 -3.85
N THR A 135 14.71 15.29 -3.05
CA THR A 135 13.26 15.23 -3.23
C THR A 135 12.56 15.44 -1.90
N ALA A 136 11.24 15.58 -1.93
CA ALA A 136 10.43 15.63 -0.70
C ALA A 136 10.49 14.36 0.16
N LEU A 137 10.94 13.23 -0.40
CA LEU A 137 11.10 11.95 0.31
C LEU A 137 12.52 11.75 0.85
N GLY A 138 13.46 12.58 0.43
CA GLY A 138 14.87 12.49 0.76
C GLY A 138 15.77 12.47 -0.48
N GLU A 139 17.07 12.28 -0.25
CA GLU A 139 18.03 12.09 -1.32
C GLU A 139 17.87 10.73 -1.95
N GLY A 140 17.82 10.65 -3.28
CA GLY A 140 17.60 9.36 -3.93
C GLY A 140 18.03 9.28 -5.40
N PHE A 141 17.96 8.07 -5.90
CA PHE A 141 18.26 7.71 -7.28
C PHE A 141 17.01 7.17 -7.98
N PHE A 142 16.82 7.58 -9.22
CA PHE A 142 15.78 7.02 -10.09
C PHE A 142 16.39 5.91 -10.94
N ILE A 143 15.82 4.71 -10.80
CA ILE A 143 16.21 3.50 -11.53
C ILE A 143 15.15 3.25 -12.57
N THR A 144 15.53 3.21 -13.85
CA THR A 144 14.64 2.89 -14.97
C THR A 144 15.04 1.56 -15.57
N GLN A 145 14.10 0.64 -15.68
CA GLN A 145 14.29 -0.61 -16.39
C GLN A 145 13.27 -0.76 -17.51
N LYS A 146 13.66 -1.52 -18.53
CA LYS A 146 12.77 -2.01 -19.55
C LYS A 146 12.50 -3.49 -19.31
N ILE A 147 11.23 -3.86 -19.26
CA ILE A 147 10.77 -5.23 -19.18
C ILE A 147 10.18 -5.60 -20.52
N THR A 148 10.52 -6.80 -21.03
CA THR A 148 10.03 -7.35 -22.29
C THR A 148 9.35 -8.68 -22.00
N TRP A 149 8.12 -8.86 -22.44
CA TRP A 149 7.44 -10.15 -22.43
C TRP A 149 7.48 -10.78 -23.80
N LEU A 150 7.81 -12.06 -23.81
CA LEU A 150 8.02 -12.88 -24.99
C LEU A 150 7.05 -14.05 -25.00
N SER A 151 6.52 -14.40 -26.16
CA SER A 151 5.67 -15.57 -26.39
C SER A 151 5.86 -16.07 -27.83
N GLY A 152 4.89 -16.79 -28.37
CA GLY A 152 4.94 -17.37 -29.73
C GLY A 152 5.57 -18.75 -29.74
N ASP A 153 5.51 -19.43 -30.92
CA ASP A 153 5.91 -20.82 -31.09
C ASP A 153 7.39 -21.06 -30.78
N ASP A 154 8.24 -20.05 -30.99
CA ASP A 154 9.67 -20.11 -30.69
C ASP A 154 10.05 -19.35 -29.38
N GLY A 155 9.06 -18.79 -28.66
CA GLY A 155 9.27 -18.03 -27.43
C GLY A 155 10.00 -16.71 -27.63
N LYS A 156 10.08 -16.17 -28.85
CA LYS A 156 10.86 -14.95 -29.16
C LYS A 156 10.03 -13.74 -29.60
N GLU A 157 8.76 -13.95 -29.89
CA GLU A 157 7.88 -12.83 -30.25
C GLU A 157 7.71 -11.88 -29.09
N VAL A 158 8.01 -10.60 -29.27
CA VAL A 158 7.74 -9.56 -28.28
C VAL A 158 6.24 -9.26 -28.26
N VAL A 159 5.57 -9.61 -27.19
CA VAL A 159 4.11 -9.44 -27.04
C VAL A 159 3.74 -8.22 -26.23
N ALA A 160 4.61 -7.80 -25.33
CA ALA A 160 4.45 -6.56 -24.58
C ALA A 160 5.79 -6.04 -24.05
N GLU A 161 5.83 -4.76 -23.74
CA GLU A 161 6.98 -4.08 -23.15
C GLU A 161 6.51 -3.11 -22.06
N MET A 162 7.37 -2.89 -21.05
CA MET A 162 7.11 -1.92 -19.99
C MET A 162 8.38 -1.15 -19.68
N MET A 163 8.27 0.17 -19.69
CA MET A 163 9.24 1.06 -19.07
C MET A 163 8.78 1.34 -17.64
N TRP A 164 9.56 0.87 -16.68
CA TRP A 164 9.24 1.05 -15.27
C TRP A 164 10.34 1.80 -14.55
N ARG A 165 9.94 2.87 -13.88
CA ARG A 165 10.83 3.73 -13.12
C ARG A 165 10.45 3.76 -11.67
N MET A 166 11.44 3.58 -10.80
CA MET A 166 11.30 3.70 -9.36
C MET A 166 12.39 4.61 -8.80
N MET A 167 12.16 5.09 -7.60
CA MET A 167 13.13 5.83 -6.83
C MET A 167 13.56 5.01 -5.61
N LYS A 168 14.86 4.85 -5.41
CA LYS A 168 15.47 4.41 -4.16
C LYS A 168 16.02 5.65 -3.45
N PHE A 169 15.72 5.82 -2.16
CA PHE A 169 16.07 7.02 -1.44
C PHE A 169 16.45 6.74 0.01
N ILE A 170 17.26 7.63 0.57
CA ILE A 170 17.50 7.71 2.01
C ILE A 170 16.32 8.53 2.55
N PRO A 171 15.41 7.94 3.35
CA PRO A 171 14.33 8.70 3.97
C PRO A 171 14.91 9.89 4.72
N LEU A 172 14.28 11.06 4.59
CA LEU A 172 14.62 12.19 5.44
C LEU A 172 14.55 11.67 6.90
N GLN A 173 15.68 11.67 7.56
CA GLN A 173 15.65 11.68 9.02
C GLN A 173 15.11 13.07 9.35
N GLU A 174 13.87 13.13 9.82
CA GLU A 174 13.49 14.29 10.60
C GLU A 174 14.54 14.36 11.70
N ASP A 175 15.34 15.43 11.67
CA ASP A 175 16.23 15.72 12.77
C ASP A 175 15.38 15.62 14.02
N SER A 176 15.62 14.60 14.81
CA SER A 176 15.15 14.53 16.17
C SER A 176 15.88 15.62 16.92
N ALA A 177 15.52 16.87 16.63
CA ALA A 177 15.72 17.94 17.57
C ALA A 177 15.07 17.43 18.85
N GLN A 178 15.89 17.12 19.83
CA GLN A 178 15.46 16.80 21.17
C GLN A 178 14.64 17.97 21.67
N SER A 179 13.36 18.00 21.28
CA SER A 179 12.35 18.81 21.95
C SER A 179 12.15 18.13 23.29
N GLN A 180 12.55 18.83 24.34
CA GLN A 180 12.21 18.43 25.70
C GLN A 180 10.72 18.13 25.76
N PRO A 181 10.29 17.01 26.37
CA PRO A 181 8.89 16.68 26.48
C PRO A 181 8.14 17.84 27.16
N ALA A 182 7.12 18.35 26.52
CA ALA A 182 6.09 19.09 27.20
C ALA A 182 5.43 18.10 28.18
N GLU A 183 5.42 18.45 29.44
CA GLU A 183 5.03 17.60 30.55
C GLU A 183 3.61 17.01 30.35
N ASP A 184 3.51 15.70 30.51
CA ASP A 184 2.37 14.90 30.99
C ASP A 184 1.18 14.54 30.07
N SER A 185 1.11 14.86 28.78
CA SER A 185 -0.07 14.48 27.98
C SER A 185 0.14 13.33 26.98
N VAL A 186 1.34 13.12 26.48
CA VAL A 186 1.65 12.06 25.50
C VAL A 186 2.38 10.90 26.19
N PRO A 187 1.89 9.65 26.03
CA PRO A 187 2.57 8.47 26.59
C PRO A 187 4.03 8.37 26.15
N GLY A 188 4.95 8.02 27.07
CA GLY A 188 6.38 8.03 26.84
C GLY A 188 6.91 6.99 25.82
N ASP A 189 6.07 6.12 25.32
CA ASP A 189 6.33 5.19 24.23
C ASP A 189 5.95 5.75 22.84
N LEU A 190 5.41 6.97 22.79
CA LEU A 190 5.08 7.71 21.57
C LEU A 190 5.97 8.94 21.42
N ASP A 191 6.47 9.16 20.21
CA ASP A 191 7.17 10.38 19.84
C ASP A 191 6.19 11.33 19.13
N ALA A 192 5.71 12.35 19.86
CA ALA A 192 4.72 13.31 19.37
C ALA A 192 5.19 14.05 18.11
N ALA A 193 6.50 14.33 17.99
CA ALA A 193 7.06 15.06 16.85
C ALA A 193 7.04 14.25 15.56
N SER A 194 7.19 12.93 15.67
CA SER A 194 7.20 12.01 14.51
C SER A 194 5.83 11.37 14.23
N MET A 195 4.83 11.58 15.10
CA MET A 195 3.50 10.99 14.89
C MET A 195 2.80 11.58 13.67
N MET A 196 2.31 10.70 12.80
CA MET A 196 1.52 11.09 11.64
C MET A 196 0.14 11.60 12.08
N ARG A 197 -0.10 12.89 11.86
CA ARG A 197 -1.40 13.51 12.13
C ARG A 197 -2.43 13.04 11.10
N PRO A 198 -3.64 12.63 11.53
CA PRO A 198 -4.71 12.30 10.60
C PRO A 198 -5.11 13.50 9.75
N ALA A 199 -5.17 13.30 8.43
CA ALA A 199 -5.71 14.29 7.50
C ALA A 199 -7.23 14.13 7.45
N SER A 200 -7.97 15.14 7.91
CA SER A 200 -9.43 15.16 7.78
C SER A 200 -9.83 15.56 6.36
N SER A 201 -10.77 14.84 5.78
CA SER A 201 -11.50 15.24 4.57
C SER A 201 -12.85 15.84 4.93
N LYS A 202 -13.57 16.39 3.94
CA LYS A 202 -14.96 16.82 4.12
C LYS A 202 -15.82 15.74 4.79
N ASP A 203 -15.64 14.49 4.36
CA ASP A 203 -16.45 13.35 4.79
C ASP A 203 -16.07 12.82 6.17
N THR A 204 -14.83 13.03 6.61
CA THR A 204 -14.31 12.51 7.88
C THR A 204 -14.14 13.59 8.94
N LYS A 205 -14.37 14.87 8.60
CA LYS A 205 -14.15 16.00 9.53
C LYS A 205 -14.98 15.86 10.79
N PHE A 206 -16.26 15.50 10.69
CA PHE A 206 -17.14 15.35 11.86
C PHE A 206 -16.61 14.28 12.84
N PHE A 207 -16.01 13.21 12.32
CA PHE A 207 -15.40 12.15 13.11
C PHE A 207 -14.16 12.67 13.86
N TRP A 208 -13.24 13.33 13.16
CA TRP A 208 -12.04 13.88 13.79
C TRP A 208 -12.33 15.05 14.74
N ASP A 209 -13.34 15.88 14.43
CA ASP A 209 -13.84 16.89 15.38
C ASP A 209 -14.40 16.21 16.66
N GLY A 210 -15.05 15.06 16.52
CA GLY A 210 -15.49 14.23 17.64
C GLY A 210 -14.31 13.70 18.44
N VAL A 211 -13.32 13.09 17.79
CA VAL A 211 -12.13 12.57 18.46
C VAL A 211 -11.41 13.68 19.25
N ASN A 212 -11.27 14.87 18.68
CA ASN A 212 -10.70 16.03 19.38
C ASN A 212 -11.56 16.50 20.58
N ALA A 213 -12.83 16.14 20.61
CA ALA A 213 -13.73 16.37 21.74
C ALA A 213 -13.91 15.14 22.67
N HIS A 214 -13.07 14.09 22.48
CA HIS A 214 -13.14 12.80 23.15
C HIS A 214 -14.47 12.07 22.95
N GLU A 215 -15.00 12.17 21.73
CA GLU A 215 -16.23 11.51 21.30
C GLU A 215 -15.96 10.62 20.07
N LEU A 216 -16.42 9.38 20.08
CA LEU A 216 -16.44 8.53 18.88
C LEU A 216 -17.77 8.77 18.13
N ARG A 217 -17.75 9.60 17.09
CA ARG A 217 -18.92 9.93 16.27
C ARG A 217 -19.07 8.96 15.11
N ILE A 218 -20.04 8.08 15.20
CA ILE A 218 -20.34 7.06 14.18
C ILE A 218 -21.40 7.57 13.23
N GLN A 219 -21.11 7.54 11.92
CA GLN A 219 -22.02 8.00 10.89
C GLN A 219 -23.35 7.25 10.92
N LYS A 220 -24.45 7.97 10.85
CA LYS A 220 -25.81 7.44 10.78
C LYS A 220 -26.33 7.61 9.35
N ARG A 221 -26.73 6.52 8.74
CA ARG A 221 -27.30 6.51 7.39
C ARG A 221 -28.76 6.93 7.40
N PRO A 222 -29.34 7.34 6.24
CA PRO A 222 -30.75 7.71 6.15
C PRO A 222 -31.71 6.58 6.57
N ASP A 223 -31.31 5.32 6.42
CA ASP A 223 -32.08 4.15 6.87
C ASP A 223 -31.93 3.86 8.38
N GLY A 224 -31.17 4.67 9.09
CA GLY A 224 -30.89 4.54 10.52
C GLY A 224 -29.75 3.58 10.85
N SER A 225 -29.17 2.89 9.88
CA SER A 225 -27.98 2.04 10.12
C SER A 225 -26.74 2.87 10.44
N LEU A 226 -25.81 2.27 11.18
CA LEU A 226 -24.54 2.91 11.55
C LEU A 226 -23.42 2.46 10.60
N GLN A 227 -22.49 3.38 10.31
CA GLN A 227 -21.38 3.15 9.37
C GLN A 227 -20.05 3.70 9.92
N HIS A 228 -19.04 2.83 9.95
CA HIS A 228 -17.65 3.21 10.14
C HIS A 228 -16.75 2.33 9.26
N PRO A 229 -15.71 2.85 8.60
CA PRO A 229 -15.40 4.28 8.46
C PRO A 229 -16.49 5.05 7.70
N PRO A 230 -16.52 6.40 7.84
CA PRO A 230 -17.49 7.23 7.12
C PRO A 230 -17.34 7.07 5.61
N VAL A 231 -18.46 7.06 4.89
CA VAL A 231 -18.46 6.96 3.43
C VAL A 231 -18.94 8.26 2.77
N PRO A 232 -18.27 8.71 1.69
CA PRO A 232 -18.56 9.99 1.03
C PRO A 232 -19.96 10.07 0.42
N ALA A 233 -20.47 8.93 -0.04
CA ALA A 233 -21.70 8.84 -0.84
C ALA A 233 -23.00 9.22 -0.10
N LEU A 234 -22.92 9.70 1.13
CA LEU A 234 -24.10 10.15 1.88
C LEU A 234 -24.45 11.62 1.65
N TRP A 235 -23.60 12.37 1.00
CA TRP A 235 -23.81 13.80 0.76
C TRP A 235 -24.29 14.01 -0.66
N ALA A 236 -25.56 14.39 -0.81
CA ALA A 236 -26.13 14.72 -2.12
C ALA A 236 -25.58 16.05 -2.66
N ASP A 237 -25.28 17.02 -1.79
CA ASP A 237 -24.72 18.33 -2.15
C ASP A 237 -23.30 18.49 -1.57
N PRO A 238 -22.30 18.92 -2.38
CA PRO A 238 -20.96 19.27 -1.89
C PRO A 238 -20.92 20.35 -0.80
N LYS A 239 -22.00 21.10 -0.60
CA LYS A 239 -22.14 22.13 0.44
C LYS A 239 -22.71 21.60 1.75
N ASP A 240 -23.27 20.39 1.76
CA ASP A 240 -23.82 19.79 2.96
C ASP A 240 -22.73 19.59 4.00
N VAL A 241 -23.04 19.96 5.23
CA VAL A 241 -22.22 19.69 6.41
C VAL A 241 -22.92 18.63 7.25
N VAL A 242 -22.12 17.76 7.87
CA VAL A 242 -22.65 16.74 8.77
C VAL A 242 -23.29 17.40 9.98
N ALA A 243 -24.60 17.23 10.14
CA ALA A 243 -25.33 17.72 11.28
C ALA A 243 -25.21 16.75 12.48
N PRO A 244 -25.42 17.20 13.72
CA PRO A 244 -25.45 16.31 14.89
C PRO A 244 -26.48 15.18 14.80
N SER A 245 -27.51 15.30 13.97
CA SER A 245 -28.49 14.26 13.68
C SER A 245 -27.94 13.11 12.82
N ASP A 246 -26.82 13.35 12.10
CA ASP A 246 -26.28 12.44 11.10
C ASP A 246 -25.20 11.51 11.67
N TYR A 247 -24.98 11.58 12.97
CA TYR A 247 -24.09 10.69 13.69
C TYR A 247 -24.64 10.31 15.07
N LEU A 248 -24.11 9.21 15.59
CA LEU A 248 -24.28 8.78 16.98
C LEU A 248 -22.95 8.98 17.71
N VAL A 249 -22.99 9.46 18.94
CA VAL A 249 -21.83 9.39 19.85
C VAL A 249 -21.84 8.01 20.49
N ALA A 250 -20.87 7.19 20.14
CA ALA A 250 -20.76 5.83 20.66
C ALA A 250 -20.33 5.80 22.13
N SER A 251 -20.70 4.72 22.81
CA SER A 251 -20.35 4.50 24.23
C SER A 251 -18.84 4.35 24.46
N GLY A 252 -18.09 4.08 23.41
CA GLY A 252 -16.68 3.75 23.48
C GLY A 252 -16.38 2.35 24.03
N ARG A 253 -17.39 1.55 24.36
CA ARG A 253 -17.23 0.18 24.86
C ARG A 253 -17.33 -0.81 23.74
N GLY A 254 -16.50 -1.85 23.80
CA GLY A 254 -16.53 -2.93 22.82
C GLY A 254 -15.66 -4.13 23.20
N ALA A 255 -15.46 -5.00 22.25
CA ALA A 255 -14.59 -6.16 22.43
C ALA A 255 -13.66 -6.33 21.24
N VAL A 256 -12.46 -6.85 21.48
CA VAL A 256 -11.50 -7.16 20.40
C VAL A 256 -12.10 -8.21 19.48
N PHE A 257 -12.43 -7.83 18.26
CA PHE A 257 -12.92 -8.72 17.22
C PHE A 257 -11.76 -9.43 16.51
N SER A 258 -10.69 -8.71 16.24
CA SER A 258 -9.46 -9.24 15.66
C SER A 258 -8.30 -8.33 16.04
N PHE A 259 -7.06 -8.83 15.96
CA PHE A 259 -5.88 -8.00 16.22
C PHE A 259 -4.65 -8.52 15.50
N VAL A 260 -3.65 -7.65 15.37
CA VAL A 260 -2.30 -7.98 14.94
C VAL A 260 -1.29 -7.34 15.88
N VAL A 261 -0.16 -8.00 16.10
CA VAL A 261 1.00 -7.42 16.76
C VAL A 261 1.98 -6.95 15.67
N HIS A 262 2.21 -5.66 15.62
CA HIS A 262 3.08 -5.05 14.61
C HIS A 262 4.51 -5.05 15.10
N HIS A 263 5.38 -5.85 14.48
CA HIS A 263 6.80 -5.99 14.82
C HIS A 263 7.71 -5.23 13.86
N ALA A 264 7.30 -5.05 12.61
CA ALA A 264 8.06 -4.38 11.55
C ALA A 264 7.12 -4.03 10.37
N PRO A 265 7.48 -3.05 9.50
CA PRO A 265 8.57 -2.08 9.64
C PRO A 265 8.35 -1.06 10.76
N ARG A 266 9.33 -0.20 11.04
CA ARG A 266 9.13 0.93 11.96
C ARG A 266 8.03 1.85 11.44
N VAL A 267 7.18 2.32 12.35
CA VAL A 267 6.14 3.32 12.07
C VAL A 267 6.54 4.61 12.80
N PRO A 268 6.56 5.76 12.11
CA PRO A 268 6.91 7.02 12.71
C PRO A 268 6.13 7.28 14.01
N GLY A 269 6.82 7.75 15.03
CA GLY A 269 6.23 8.11 16.31
C GLY A 269 5.81 6.93 17.21
N ARG A 270 6.03 5.66 16.81
CA ARG A 270 5.64 4.48 17.61
C ARG A 270 6.82 3.60 17.98
N THR A 271 6.78 3.10 19.21
CA THR A 271 7.72 2.07 19.68
C THR A 271 7.20 0.69 19.29
N LEU A 272 8.09 -0.17 18.77
CA LEU A 272 7.78 -1.55 18.39
C LEU A 272 8.08 -2.53 19.55
N PRO A 273 7.31 -3.62 19.67
CA PRO A 273 6.06 -3.92 18.98
C PRO A 273 4.87 -3.13 19.56
N PHE A 274 3.82 -2.94 18.78
CA PHE A 274 2.54 -2.43 19.26
C PHE A 274 1.37 -3.23 18.69
N VAL A 275 0.21 -3.14 19.34
CA VAL A 275 -0.98 -3.90 18.95
C VAL A 275 -1.96 -3.02 18.19
N ILE A 276 -2.43 -3.48 17.04
CA ILE A 276 -3.55 -2.88 16.32
C ILE A 276 -4.73 -3.83 16.47
N ALA A 277 -5.82 -3.34 17.03
CA ALA A 277 -7.06 -4.10 17.23
C ALA A 277 -8.20 -3.56 16.37
N LEU A 278 -8.95 -4.48 15.76
CA LEU A 278 -10.28 -4.22 15.24
C LEU A 278 -11.26 -4.51 16.38
N VAL A 279 -11.91 -3.49 16.89
CA VAL A 279 -12.84 -3.57 18.02
C VAL A 279 -14.27 -3.50 17.49
N GLU A 280 -15.10 -4.44 17.91
CA GLU A 280 -16.56 -4.40 17.71
C GLU A 280 -17.19 -3.66 18.87
N LEU A 281 -17.79 -2.50 18.57
CA LEU A 281 -18.47 -1.66 19.56
C LEU A 281 -19.85 -2.23 19.92
N GLU A 282 -20.36 -1.84 21.09
CA GLU A 282 -21.74 -2.18 21.51
C GLU A 282 -22.80 -1.70 20.50
N GLU A 283 -22.50 -0.65 19.75
CA GLU A 283 -23.34 -0.10 18.67
C GLU A 283 -23.32 -0.93 17.38
N GLY A 284 -22.56 -2.03 17.33
CA GLY A 284 -22.55 -2.97 16.20
C GLY A 284 -21.66 -2.55 15.03
N VAL A 285 -20.83 -1.53 15.16
CA VAL A 285 -19.81 -1.17 14.17
C VAL A 285 -18.43 -1.60 14.62
N ARG A 286 -17.52 -1.77 13.67
CA ARG A 286 -16.13 -2.14 13.94
C ARG A 286 -15.20 -0.99 13.65
N MET A 287 -14.25 -0.76 14.56
CA MET A 287 -13.27 0.31 14.45
C MET A 287 -11.86 -0.21 14.67
N LEU A 288 -10.94 0.24 13.81
CA LEU A 288 -9.52 -0.08 13.91
C LEU A 288 -8.81 0.96 14.76
N GLY A 289 -8.04 0.54 15.78
CA GLY A 289 -7.23 1.45 16.60
C GLY A 289 -6.11 0.71 17.31
N GLU A 290 -5.15 1.45 17.83
CA GLU A 290 -4.09 0.89 18.66
C GLU A 290 -4.65 0.42 20.00
N LEU A 291 -4.32 -0.80 20.43
CA LEU A 291 -4.66 -1.32 21.76
C LEU A 291 -3.46 -1.11 22.68
N ARG A 292 -3.65 -0.30 23.69
CA ARG A 292 -2.60 0.17 24.60
C ARG A 292 -2.74 -0.42 26.00
N ASN A 293 -1.75 -0.20 26.84
CA ASN A 293 -1.75 -0.59 28.25
C ASN A 293 -1.99 -2.09 28.49
N VAL A 294 -1.51 -2.93 27.54
CA VAL A 294 -1.62 -4.39 27.62
C VAL A 294 -0.35 -5.03 27.04
N ASP A 295 0.06 -6.14 27.64
CA ASP A 295 1.11 -6.97 27.04
C ASP A 295 0.57 -7.58 25.74
N PRO A 296 1.23 -7.42 24.59
CA PRO A 296 0.81 -8.02 23.32
C PRO A 296 0.52 -9.52 23.40
N ALA A 297 1.24 -10.27 24.25
CA ALA A 297 1.02 -11.69 24.46
C ALA A 297 -0.26 -12.02 25.25
N ALA A 298 -0.82 -11.04 25.95
CA ALA A 298 -2.06 -11.21 26.73
C ALA A 298 -3.32 -10.89 25.94
N VAL A 299 -3.19 -10.29 24.75
CA VAL A 299 -4.34 -9.90 23.94
C VAL A 299 -5.08 -11.10 23.40
N LYS A 300 -6.42 -11.08 23.48
CA LYS A 300 -7.29 -12.18 23.01
C LYS A 300 -8.51 -11.61 22.29
N ILE A 301 -9.01 -12.36 21.32
CA ILE A 301 -10.32 -12.12 20.71
C ILE A 301 -11.40 -12.20 21.81
N GLY A 302 -12.33 -11.27 21.80
CA GLY A 302 -13.37 -11.15 22.84
C GLY A 302 -12.93 -10.39 24.09
N MET A 303 -11.66 -9.90 24.17
CA MET A 303 -11.22 -9.07 25.30
C MET A 303 -12.06 -7.79 25.34
N PRO A 304 -12.71 -7.47 26.47
CA PRO A 304 -13.46 -6.23 26.61
C PRO A 304 -12.49 -5.03 26.66
N VAL A 305 -12.85 -3.96 25.94
CA VAL A 305 -12.03 -2.75 25.85
C VAL A 305 -12.90 -1.51 25.90
N ASN A 306 -12.27 -0.40 26.30
CA ASN A 306 -12.84 0.94 26.25
C ASN A 306 -12.02 1.83 25.34
N ALA A 307 -12.66 2.81 24.73
CA ALA A 307 -11.97 3.89 24.02
C ALA A 307 -11.19 4.76 25.01
N THR A 308 -10.00 5.14 24.63
CA THR A 308 -9.17 6.12 25.30
C THR A 308 -8.68 7.14 24.29
N TYR A 309 -8.19 8.29 24.76
CA TYR A 309 -7.77 9.40 23.90
C TYR A 309 -6.37 9.85 24.26
N ILE A 310 -5.59 10.17 23.23
CA ILE A 310 -4.21 10.64 23.37
C ILE A 310 -4.15 12.02 22.76
N ASP A 311 -3.97 13.02 23.61
CA ASP A 311 -3.91 14.42 23.21
C ASP A 311 -2.46 14.80 22.88
N PHE A 312 -2.25 15.29 21.68
CA PHE A 312 -1.00 15.85 21.22
C PHE A 312 -1.08 17.39 21.29
N PRO A 313 -0.13 18.03 21.98
CA PRO A 313 -0.13 19.49 22.15
C PRO A 313 0.14 20.22 20.83
N ASP A 314 -0.06 21.54 20.83
CA ASP A 314 0.44 22.41 19.76
C ASP A 314 1.96 22.24 19.63
N GLY A 315 2.44 22.16 18.39
CA GLY A 315 3.83 21.98 18.08
C GLY A 315 4.21 22.53 16.70
N GLU A 316 5.46 22.34 16.31
CA GLU A 316 5.96 22.79 15.00
C GLU A 316 5.20 22.14 13.82
N THR A 317 4.65 20.96 14.02
CA THR A 317 3.87 20.21 13.02
C THR A 317 2.41 20.67 12.90
N GLY A 318 1.97 21.62 13.70
CA GLY A 318 0.62 22.21 13.65
C GLY A 318 -0.09 22.31 14.99
N PRO A 319 -1.38 22.69 15.00
CA PRO A 319 -2.17 22.86 16.22
C PRO A 319 -2.41 21.52 16.94
N ALA A 320 -2.81 21.58 18.21
CA ALA A 320 -3.18 20.42 19.01
C ALA A 320 -4.18 19.51 18.29
N TRP A 321 -4.08 18.21 18.53
CA TRP A 321 -4.92 17.19 17.92
C TRP A 321 -4.98 15.94 18.81
N THR A 322 -5.95 15.08 18.55
CA THR A 322 -6.19 13.88 19.38
C THR A 322 -6.25 12.64 18.51
N LEU A 323 -5.70 11.53 19.01
CA LEU A 323 -5.97 10.18 18.52
C LEU A 323 -6.87 9.44 19.51
N TYR A 324 -7.75 8.59 19.00
CA TYR A 324 -8.37 7.55 19.82
C TYR A 324 -7.55 6.28 19.81
N ALA A 325 -7.60 5.54 20.88
CA ALA A 325 -7.01 4.21 21.04
C ALA A 325 -7.95 3.34 21.89
N TRP A 326 -7.58 2.11 22.09
CA TRP A 326 -8.30 1.16 22.96
C TRP A 326 -7.45 0.83 24.18
N GLU A 327 -8.08 0.54 25.29
CA GLU A 327 -7.46 -0.05 26.48
C GLU A 327 -8.34 -1.14 27.07
N PRO A 328 -7.77 -2.17 27.75
CA PRO A 328 -8.58 -3.19 28.41
C PRO A 328 -9.59 -2.58 29.39
N ALA A 329 -10.83 -3.02 29.33
CA ALA A 329 -11.83 -2.63 30.32
C ALA A 329 -11.42 -3.14 31.70
N LYS A 330 -11.55 -2.26 32.70
CA LYS A 330 -11.20 -2.57 34.10
C LYS A 330 -12.28 -3.44 34.74
#